data_1bad41a94e0894e01d8782e38f590d11
#
_entry.id   1bad41a94e0894e01d8782e38f590d11
#
_cell.length_a   1.000
_cell.length_b   1.000
_cell.length_c   1.000
_cell.angle_alpha   90.00
_cell.angle_beta   90.00
_cell.angle_gamma   90.00
#
_symmetry.space_group_name_H-M   'P 1'
#
loop_
_entity.id
_entity.type
_entity.pdbx_description
1 polymer ?
#
loop_
_entity_poly.entity_id
_entity_poly.type
_entity_poly.pdbx_seq_one_letter_code
_entity_poly.pdbx_strand_id
1 'polypeptide(L)'
;MAVWVILPVVLCAVSFIGCWTVYGLALSFNHVCSLTNWEYRNSCHPNETGNCCTLENVPTVSTSGANFPENSLFTATINAGSFLFLIFCVFHHAHILDRNSVHSLLSKIAMILGCVVSVSAFVAGNCNPAELVLLHYLGAAVSFVFVCLYMTILTSLTSKCMLTGCEQVLYPLRIISSFIQISATILYGIFFIQEDYFYKHISAVFEWFLCVNLELYELSYSVEFYFFSSSMLSVLLAKREEEKPLILS
;
A
#
# COMPACT_ATOMS: atom_id res chain seq x y z
N MET A 1 24.90 5.81 9.32
CA MET A 1 23.68 6.62 9.32
C MET A 1 22.77 6.30 8.14
N ALA A 2 23.26 6.11 6.94
CA ALA A 2 22.39 5.86 5.76
C ALA A 2 21.73 4.46 5.67
N VAL A 3 21.97 3.55 6.61
CA VAL A 3 21.50 2.15 6.51
C VAL A 3 19.97 2.04 6.51
N TRP A 4 19.28 2.90 7.25
CA TRP A 4 17.83 2.82 7.38
C TRP A 4 17.05 3.31 6.15
N VAL A 5 17.71 4.02 5.22
CA VAL A 5 17.13 4.36 3.90
C VAL A 5 16.72 3.11 3.14
N ILE A 6 17.37 1.98 3.42
CA ILE A 6 17.07 0.70 2.77
C ILE A 6 15.60 0.26 3.00
N LEU A 7 14.98 0.62 4.13
CA LEU A 7 13.62 0.19 4.46
C LEU A 7 12.56 0.72 3.48
N PRO A 8 12.39 2.05 3.26
CA PRO A 8 11.42 2.53 2.27
C PRO A 8 11.80 2.14 0.83
N VAL A 9 13.09 2.03 0.52
CA VAL A 9 13.55 1.59 -0.81
C VAL A 9 13.20 0.13 -1.06
N VAL A 10 13.45 -0.77 -0.11
CA VAL A 10 13.11 -2.20 -0.24
C VAL A 10 11.60 -2.40 -0.23
N LEU A 11 10.85 -1.66 0.61
CA LEU A 11 9.39 -1.70 0.61
C LEU A 11 8.84 -1.38 -0.78
N CYS A 12 9.23 -0.23 -1.35
CA CYS A 12 8.83 0.17 -2.69
C CYS A 12 9.27 -0.85 -3.76
N ALA A 13 10.52 -1.32 -3.70
CA ALA A 13 11.06 -2.26 -4.70
C ALA A 13 10.33 -3.61 -4.65
N VAL A 14 10.07 -4.17 -3.47
CA VAL A 14 9.37 -5.45 -3.31
C VAL A 14 7.94 -5.35 -3.83
N SER A 15 7.20 -4.31 -3.45
CA SER A 15 5.82 -4.12 -3.88
C SER A 15 5.74 -3.87 -5.38
N PHE A 16 6.54 -2.94 -5.91
CA PHE A 16 6.54 -2.59 -7.33
C PHE A 16 6.95 -3.77 -8.21
N ILE A 17 8.14 -4.34 -7.98
CA ILE A 17 8.66 -5.44 -8.81
C ILE A 17 7.77 -6.67 -8.66
N GLY A 18 7.31 -6.97 -7.44
CA GLY A 18 6.45 -8.12 -7.18
C GLY A 18 5.11 -8.03 -7.92
N CYS A 19 4.36 -6.93 -7.77
CA CYS A 19 3.07 -6.74 -8.43
C CYS A 19 3.19 -6.75 -9.96
N TRP A 20 4.18 -6.07 -10.54
CA TRP A 20 4.39 -6.07 -11.99
C TRP A 20 4.85 -7.43 -12.52
N THR A 21 5.62 -8.21 -11.73
CA THR A 21 6.00 -9.58 -12.10
C THR A 21 4.78 -10.51 -12.08
N VAL A 22 3.93 -10.40 -11.06
CA VAL A 22 2.66 -11.14 -10.98
C VAL A 22 1.78 -10.85 -12.20
N TYR A 23 1.60 -9.58 -12.55
CA TYR A 23 0.84 -9.18 -13.74
C TYR A 23 1.47 -9.71 -15.04
N GLY A 24 2.79 -9.62 -15.18
CA GLY A 24 3.51 -10.15 -16.35
C GLY A 24 3.34 -11.66 -16.51
N LEU A 25 3.36 -12.42 -15.41
CA LEU A 25 3.07 -13.85 -15.41
C LEU A 25 1.62 -14.11 -15.79
N ALA A 26 0.64 -13.42 -15.18
CA ALA A 26 -0.77 -13.57 -15.47
C ALA A 26 -1.09 -13.28 -16.95
N LEU A 27 -0.44 -12.30 -17.56
CA LEU A 27 -0.51 -12.06 -18.99
C LEU A 27 0.06 -13.23 -19.82
N SER A 28 1.21 -13.76 -19.41
CA SER A 28 1.87 -14.85 -20.15
C SER A 28 1.09 -16.16 -20.12
N PHE A 29 0.31 -16.37 -19.05
CA PHE A 29 -0.58 -17.53 -18.90
C PHE A 29 -2.01 -17.27 -19.39
N ASN A 30 -2.30 -16.07 -19.93
CA ASN A 30 -3.63 -15.64 -20.37
C ASN A 30 -4.70 -15.66 -19.26
N HIS A 31 -4.31 -15.46 -18.00
CA HIS A 31 -5.24 -15.38 -16.88
C HIS A 31 -5.88 -14.00 -16.76
N VAL A 32 -5.23 -12.96 -17.26
CA VAL A 32 -5.76 -11.59 -17.33
C VAL A 32 -5.52 -10.98 -18.68
N CYS A 33 -6.32 -9.97 -19.00
CA CYS A 33 -6.14 -9.16 -20.20
C CYS A 33 -5.09 -8.06 -19.99
N SER A 34 -4.60 -7.52 -21.11
CA SER A 34 -3.70 -6.37 -21.05
C SER A 34 -4.44 -5.13 -20.55
N LEU A 35 -3.78 -4.31 -19.71
CA LEU A 35 -4.24 -2.97 -19.32
C LEU A 35 -4.49 -2.04 -20.53
N THR A 36 -3.94 -2.37 -21.69
CA THR A 36 -4.17 -1.62 -22.93
C THR A 36 -5.29 -2.18 -23.79
N ASN A 37 -5.86 -3.34 -23.41
CA ASN A 37 -6.96 -3.96 -24.14
C ASN A 37 -8.31 -3.52 -23.56
N TRP A 38 -9.09 -2.80 -24.34
CA TRP A 38 -10.43 -2.32 -23.99
C TRP A 38 -11.56 -3.10 -24.65
N GLU A 39 -11.23 -4.17 -25.38
CA GLU A 39 -12.20 -5.01 -26.08
C GLU A 39 -12.58 -6.21 -25.23
N TYR A 40 -13.82 -6.23 -24.75
CA TYR A 40 -14.39 -7.30 -23.92
C TYR A 40 -15.57 -7.97 -24.59
N ARG A 41 -15.79 -9.25 -24.26
CA ARG A 41 -16.90 -10.06 -24.77
C ARG A 41 -17.62 -10.76 -23.61
N ASN A 42 -18.89 -11.13 -23.84
CA ASN A 42 -19.67 -11.84 -22.83
C ASN A 42 -19.20 -13.28 -22.62
N SER A 43 -18.64 -13.91 -23.66
CA SER A 43 -18.09 -15.27 -23.61
C SER A 43 -17.02 -15.48 -24.66
N CYS A 44 -16.10 -16.39 -24.39
CA CYS A 44 -15.04 -16.80 -25.31
C CYS A 44 -15.35 -18.15 -25.92
N HIS A 45 -15.10 -18.30 -27.22
CA HIS A 45 -15.25 -19.60 -27.89
C HIS A 45 -13.96 -20.43 -27.74
N PRO A 46 -14.07 -21.76 -27.51
CA PRO A 46 -12.91 -22.64 -27.28
C PRO A 46 -11.87 -22.67 -28.41
N ASN A 47 -12.25 -22.26 -29.62
CA ASN A 47 -11.40 -22.31 -30.82
C ASN A 47 -10.89 -20.93 -31.28
N GLU A 48 -11.07 -19.87 -30.49
CA GLU A 48 -10.54 -18.55 -30.86
C GLU A 48 -9.02 -18.50 -30.66
N THR A 49 -8.31 -18.24 -31.76
CA THR A 49 -6.87 -17.97 -31.75
C THR A 49 -6.64 -16.49 -31.39
N GLY A 50 -6.70 -16.16 -30.13
CA GLY A 50 -6.45 -14.79 -29.62
C GLY A 50 -6.90 -14.65 -28.17
N ASN A 51 -6.39 -13.63 -27.48
CA ASN A 51 -6.77 -13.34 -26.10
C ASN A 51 -8.21 -12.80 -26.07
N CYS A 52 -9.15 -13.68 -25.78
CA CYS A 52 -10.52 -13.27 -25.52
C CYS A 52 -10.63 -12.76 -24.08
N CYS A 53 -11.17 -11.56 -23.91
CA CYS A 53 -11.31 -10.87 -22.62
C CYS A 53 -12.77 -10.88 -22.17
N THR A 54 -12.98 -11.31 -20.93
CA THR A 54 -14.27 -11.28 -20.22
C THR A 54 -14.15 -10.49 -18.92
N LEU A 55 -15.25 -10.32 -18.19
CA LEU A 55 -15.23 -9.68 -16.86
C LEU A 55 -14.32 -10.41 -15.85
N GLU A 56 -14.12 -11.72 -16.03
CA GLU A 56 -13.28 -12.53 -15.15
C GLU A 56 -11.77 -12.24 -15.36
N ASN A 57 -11.41 -11.71 -16.54
CA ASN A 57 -10.03 -11.45 -16.93
C ASN A 57 -9.65 -9.96 -16.82
N VAL A 58 -10.45 -9.13 -16.17
CA VAL A 58 -10.13 -7.71 -15.94
C VAL A 58 -8.81 -7.60 -15.15
N PRO A 59 -7.81 -6.86 -15.64
CA PRO A 59 -6.46 -6.87 -15.09
C PRO A 59 -6.30 -6.02 -13.83
N THR A 60 -7.10 -6.27 -12.79
CA THR A 60 -6.86 -5.70 -11.46
C THR A 60 -5.58 -6.28 -10.87
N VAL A 61 -5.00 -5.62 -9.88
CA VAL A 61 -3.83 -6.14 -9.16
C VAL A 61 -4.18 -7.50 -8.54
N SER A 62 -5.35 -7.59 -7.92
CA SER A 62 -5.79 -8.81 -7.24
C SER A 62 -6.18 -9.93 -8.22
N THR A 63 -6.85 -9.64 -9.33
CA THR A 63 -7.17 -10.65 -10.34
C THR A 63 -5.90 -11.23 -10.97
N SER A 64 -4.86 -10.39 -11.15
CA SER A 64 -3.55 -10.86 -11.62
C SER A 64 -2.91 -11.90 -10.69
N GLY A 65 -3.23 -11.85 -9.39
CA GLY A 65 -2.77 -12.81 -8.40
C GLY A 65 -3.77 -13.92 -8.04
N ALA A 66 -4.83 -14.14 -8.82
CA ALA A 66 -5.88 -15.10 -8.46
C ALA A 66 -5.53 -16.54 -8.82
N ASN A 67 -4.85 -16.77 -9.94
CA ASN A 67 -4.59 -18.09 -10.50
C ASN A 67 -3.19 -18.62 -10.12
N PHE A 68 -3.00 -19.92 -10.23
CA PHE A 68 -1.68 -20.54 -10.14
C PHE A 68 -0.93 -20.40 -11.48
N PRO A 69 0.38 -20.10 -11.49
CA PRO A 69 1.29 -19.98 -10.32
C PRO A 69 1.38 -18.59 -9.69
N GLU A 70 0.77 -17.57 -10.26
CA GLU A 70 0.90 -16.15 -9.87
C GLU A 70 0.45 -15.89 -8.43
N ASN A 71 -0.57 -16.64 -7.96
CA ASN A 71 -1.12 -16.46 -6.61
C ASN A 71 -0.07 -16.67 -5.51
N SER A 72 0.86 -17.59 -5.71
CA SER A 72 1.95 -17.83 -4.73
C SER A 72 2.89 -16.63 -4.65
N LEU A 73 3.25 -16.05 -5.79
CA LEU A 73 4.10 -14.86 -5.84
C LEU A 73 3.36 -13.62 -5.32
N PHE A 74 2.08 -13.48 -5.69
CA PHE A 74 1.22 -12.40 -5.19
C PHE A 74 1.14 -12.42 -3.67
N THR A 75 0.79 -13.56 -3.08
CA THR A 75 0.73 -13.73 -1.62
C THR A 75 2.07 -13.40 -0.96
N ALA A 76 3.18 -13.91 -1.50
CA ALA A 76 4.51 -13.62 -0.97
C ALA A 76 4.84 -12.12 -1.05
N THR A 77 4.51 -11.46 -2.16
CA THR A 77 4.73 -10.02 -2.38
C THR A 77 3.94 -9.19 -1.38
N ILE A 78 2.62 -9.43 -1.28
CA ILE A 78 1.77 -8.66 -0.37
C ILE A 78 2.15 -8.90 1.10
N ASN A 79 2.52 -10.13 1.48
CA ASN A 79 2.97 -10.42 2.84
C ASN A 79 4.27 -9.71 3.18
N ALA A 80 5.24 -9.74 2.27
CA ALA A 80 6.51 -9.04 2.46
C ALA A 80 6.30 -7.51 2.51
N GLY A 81 5.48 -6.96 1.61
CA GLY A 81 5.11 -5.54 1.59
C GLY A 81 4.41 -5.12 2.87
N SER A 82 3.39 -5.86 3.31
CA SER A 82 2.64 -5.59 4.55
C SER A 82 3.56 -5.59 5.78
N PHE A 83 4.47 -6.57 5.87
CA PHE A 83 5.43 -6.65 6.98
C PHE A 83 6.42 -5.48 6.98
N LEU A 84 6.99 -5.15 5.83
CA LEU A 84 7.90 -4.02 5.68
C LEU A 84 7.19 -2.69 5.98
N PHE A 85 5.94 -2.54 5.55
CA PHE A 85 5.13 -1.36 5.84
C PHE A 85 4.83 -1.23 7.34
N LEU A 86 4.55 -2.34 8.03
CA LEU A 86 4.39 -2.34 9.48
C LEU A 86 5.65 -1.81 10.19
N ILE A 87 6.82 -2.33 9.80
CA ILE A 87 8.11 -1.86 10.34
C ILE A 87 8.32 -0.38 10.03
N PHE A 88 8.03 0.04 8.82
CA PHE A 88 8.10 1.44 8.39
C PHE A 88 7.25 2.35 9.31
N CYS A 89 6.01 1.97 9.60
CA CYS A 89 5.11 2.75 10.47
C CYS A 89 5.67 2.89 11.89
N VAL A 90 6.18 1.80 12.47
CA VAL A 90 6.78 1.79 13.81
C VAL A 90 8.04 2.66 13.87
N PHE A 91 8.91 2.52 12.89
CA PHE A 91 10.16 3.27 12.84
C PHE A 91 9.92 4.75 12.59
N HIS A 92 9.01 5.11 11.70
CA HIS A 92 8.65 6.50 11.49
C HIS A 92 8.05 7.14 12.75
N HIS A 93 7.20 6.40 13.48
CA HIS A 93 6.70 6.86 14.78
C HIS A 93 7.83 7.08 15.79
N ALA A 94 8.79 6.15 15.90
CA ALA A 94 9.96 6.30 16.75
C ALA A 94 10.80 7.56 16.40
N HIS A 95 10.97 7.82 15.10
CA HIS A 95 11.67 9.01 14.62
C HIS A 95 11.00 10.31 15.05
N ILE A 96 9.67 10.37 14.97
CA ILE A 96 8.91 11.53 15.44
C ILE A 96 9.00 11.68 16.96
N LEU A 97 8.93 10.61 17.73
CA LEU A 97 9.06 10.66 19.19
C LEU A 97 10.41 11.24 19.61
N ASP A 98 11.48 10.86 18.93
CA ASP A 98 12.84 11.31 19.22
C ASP A 98 13.05 12.79 18.84
N ARG A 99 12.52 13.22 17.70
CA ARG A 99 12.79 14.55 17.13
C ARG A 99 11.76 15.60 17.52
N ASN A 100 10.50 15.23 17.70
CA ASN A 100 9.41 16.17 17.96
C ASN A 100 8.29 15.52 18.78
N SER A 101 8.49 15.37 20.09
CA SER A 101 7.53 14.73 21.01
C SER A 101 6.19 15.49 21.13
N VAL A 102 6.13 16.77 20.76
CA VAL A 102 4.89 17.58 20.79
C VAL A 102 3.79 16.95 19.92
N HIS A 103 4.17 16.35 18.80
CA HIS A 103 3.23 15.71 17.88
C HIS A 103 3.12 14.18 18.07
N SER A 104 3.54 13.66 19.23
CA SER A 104 3.55 12.21 19.54
C SER A 104 2.19 11.56 19.40
N LEU A 105 1.11 12.22 19.84
CA LEU A 105 -0.26 11.67 19.73
C LEU A 105 -0.66 11.51 18.26
N LEU A 106 -0.44 12.51 17.42
CA LEU A 106 -0.79 12.45 16.00
C LEU A 106 0.03 11.37 15.29
N SER A 107 1.31 11.25 15.62
CA SER A 107 2.18 10.19 15.11
C SER A 107 1.75 8.80 15.59
N LYS A 108 1.28 8.65 16.83
CA LYS A 108 0.72 7.40 17.36
C LYS A 108 -0.55 6.98 16.62
N ILE A 109 -1.44 7.94 16.33
CA ILE A 109 -2.64 7.68 15.52
C ILE A 109 -2.25 7.22 14.12
N ALA A 110 -1.29 7.89 13.46
CA ALA A 110 -0.78 7.46 12.17
C ALA A 110 -0.22 6.03 12.23
N MET A 111 0.59 5.71 13.23
CA MET A 111 1.12 4.35 13.40
C MET A 111 0.00 3.31 13.54
N ILE A 112 -1.03 3.58 14.34
CA ILE A 112 -2.18 2.67 14.50
C ILE A 112 -2.90 2.46 13.17
N LEU A 113 -3.17 3.54 12.41
CA LEU A 113 -3.78 3.44 11.08
C LEU A 113 -2.91 2.62 10.12
N GLY A 114 -1.59 2.84 10.14
CA GLY A 114 -0.65 2.05 9.35
C GLY A 114 -0.63 0.57 9.73
N CYS A 115 -0.77 0.25 11.01
CA CYS A 115 -0.94 -1.15 11.46
C CYS A 115 -2.24 -1.76 10.92
N VAL A 116 -3.35 -1.01 10.91
CA VAL A 116 -4.62 -1.47 10.32
C VAL A 116 -4.45 -1.73 8.82
N VAL A 117 -3.78 -0.82 8.09
CA VAL A 117 -3.46 -1.00 6.66
C VAL A 117 -2.66 -2.28 6.45
N SER A 118 -1.58 -2.48 7.22
CA SER A 118 -0.74 -3.68 7.10
C SER A 118 -1.52 -4.97 7.31
N VAL A 119 -2.33 -5.04 8.37
CA VAL A 119 -3.12 -6.25 8.69
C VAL A 119 -4.18 -6.50 7.63
N SER A 120 -4.88 -5.47 7.17
CA SER A 120 -5.93 -5.61 6.17
C SER A 120 -5.36 -5.96 4.78
N ALA A 121 -4.22 -5.40 4.39
CA ALA A 121 -3.50 -5.81 3.18
C ALA A 121 -3.01 -7.26 3.28
N PHE A 122 -2.46 -7.67 4.42
CA PHE A 122 -2.10 -9.07 4.67
C PHE A 122 -3.30 -10.01 4.51
N VAL A 123 -4.47 -9.66 5.06
CA VAL A 123 -5.69 -10.46 4.88
C VAL A 123 -6.08 -10.54 3.41
N ALA A 124 -6.09 -9.41 2.68
CA ALA A 124 -6.40 -9.39 1.25
C ALA A 124 -5.42 -10.27 0.45
N GLY A 125 -4.11 -10.21 0.73
CA GLY A 125 -3.10 -10.99 0.02
C GLY A 125 -3.14 -12.50 0.28
N ASN A 126 -3.72 -12.93 1.40
CA ASN A 126 -3.85 -14.35 1.76
C ASN A 126 -5.24 -14.93 1.45
N CYS A 127 -6.22 -14.10 1.16
CA CYS A 127 -7.56 -14.51 0.75
C CYS A 127 -7.68 -14.40 -0.76
N ASN A 128 -7.75 -15.54 -1.46
CA ASN A 128 -7.89 -15.53 -2.91
C ASN A 128 -9.21 -14.84 -3.32
N PRO A 129 -9.19 -13.87 -4.25
CA PRO A 129 -10.39 -13.15 -4.69
C PRO A 129 -11.43 -14.04 -5.38
N ALA A 130 -11.04 -15.22 -5.88
CA ALA A 130 -11.96 -16.17 -6.49
C ALA A 130 -12.62 -17.11 -5.46
N GLU A 131 -11.97 -17.36 -4.31
CA GLU A 131 -12.44 -18.34 -3.31
C GLU A 131 -12.98 -17.66 -2.04
N LEU A 132 -12.22 -16.71 -1.48
CA LEU A 132 -12.56 -16.01 -0.23
C LEU A 132 -12.94 -14.54 -0.53
N VAL A 133 -13.88 -14.38 -1.47
CA VAL A 133 -14.31 -13.10 -2.05
C VAL A 133 -14.54 -12.01 -0.99
N LEU A 134 -15.37 -12.32 0.01
CA LEU A 134 -15.74 -11.33 1.05
C LEU A 134 -14.53 -10.85 1.86
N LEU A 135 -13.68 -11.78 2.32
CA LEU A 135 -12.51 -11.43 3.14
C LEU A 135 -11.46 -10.67 2.32
N HIS A 136 -11.27 -11.07 1.06
CA HIS A 136 -10.37 -10.37 0.15
C HIS A 136 -10.79 -8.91 -0.04
N TYR A 137 -12.03 -8.68 -0.50
CA TYR A 137 -12.49 -7.31 -0.79
C TYR A 137 -12.68 -6.47 0.47
N LEU A 138 -13.06 -7.07 1.61
CA LEU A 138 -13.11 -6.35 2.88
C LEU A 138 -11.70 -5.90 3.30
N GLY A 139 -10.71 -6.79 3.22
CA GLY A 139 -9.32 -6.46 3.52
C GLY A 139 -8.77 -5.37 2.59
N ALA A 140 -9.00 -5.48 1.30
CA ALA A 140 -8.58 -4.48 0.31
C ALA A 140 -9.27 -3.12 0.54
N ALA A 141 -10.59 -3.10 0.75
CA ALA A 141 -11.33 -1.87 1.00
C ALA A 141 -10.87 -1.14 2.27
N VAL A 142 -10.69 -1.88 3.37
CA VAL A 142 -10.15 -1.32 4.62
C VAL A 142 -8.75 -0.78 4.40
N SER A 143 -7.87 -1.52 3.71
CA SER A 143 -6.52 -1.07 3.40
C SER A 143 -6.52 0.24 2.61
N PHE A 144 -7.29 0.35 1.52
CA PHE A 144 -7.33 1.54 0.67
C PHE A 144 -7.93 2.77 1.36
N VAL A 145 -8.95 2.58 2.20
CA VAL A 145 -9.54 3.71 2.96
C VAL A 145 -8.60 4.20 4.06
N PHE A 146 -8.03 3.26 4.83
CA PHE A 146 -7.17 3.62 5.96
C PHE A 146 -5.81 4.17 5.51
N VAL A 147 -5.28 3.76 4.35
CA VAL A 147 -4.07 4.35 3.80
C VAL A 147 -4.27 5.81 3.39
N CYS A 148 -5.45 6.20 2.91
CA CYS A 148 -5.77 7.60 2.64
C CYS A 148 -5.68 8.46 3.91
N LEU A 149 -6.26 7.97 5.03
CA LEU A 149 -6.17 8.64 6.33
C LEU A 149 -4.73 8.69 6.85
N TYR A 150 -4.02 7.58 6.74
CA TYR A 150 -2.61 7.48 7.10
C TYR A 150 -1.75 8.50 6.36
N MET A 151 -1.82 8.54 5.03
CA MET A 151 -1.07 9.49 4.19
C MET A 151 -1.40 10.93 4.52
N THR A 152 -2.67 11.25 4.78
CA THR A 152 -3.10 12.59 5.17
C THR A 152 -2.44 13.05 6.48
N ILE A 153 -2.41 12.17 7.49
CA ILE A 153 -1.78 12.48 8.78
C ILE A 153 -0.26 12.61 8.63
N LEU A 154 0.39 11.70 7.90
CA LEU A 154 1.82 11.75 7.65
C LEU A 154 2.23 13.02 6.89
N THR A 155 1.44 13.42 5.90
CA THR A 155 1.65 14.68 5.17
C THR A 155 1.55 15.89 6.11
N SER A 156 0.56 15.89 7.03
CA SER A 156 0.46 16.93 8.06
C SER A 156 1.67 16.93 9.00
N LEU A 157 2.18 15.76 9.39
CA LEU A 157 3.38 15.64 10.23
C LEU A 157 4.64 16.15 9.52
N THR A 158 4.73 15.98 8.19
CA THR A 158 5.86 16.52 7.40
C THR A 158 6.01 18.02 7.61
N SER A 159 4.91 18.80 7.57
CA SER A 159 4.96 20.26 7.77
C SER A 159 5.16 20.67 9.22
N LYS A 160 4.72 19.85 10.19
CA LYS A 160 4.76 20.21 11.62
C LYS A 160 6.07 19.82 12.30
N CYS A 161 6.72 18.75 11.85
CA CYS A 161 7.87 18.19 12.56
C CYS A 161 9.22 18.70 12.05
N MET A 162 9.31 19.18 10.81
CA MET A 162 10.52 19.74 10.21
C MET A 162 11.77 18.84 10.42
N LEU A 163 11.66 17.57 10.00
CA LEU A 163 12.65 16.54 10.35
C LEU A 163 13.92 16.56 9.51
N THR A 164 13.86 17.10 8.29
CA THR A 164 14.90 16.92 7.26
C THR A 164 15.51 18.22 6.74
N GLY A 165 14.78 19.34 6.85
CA GLY A 165 15.12 20.61 6.19
C GLY A 165 14.71 20.67 4.71
N CYS A 166 14.14 19.58 4.15
CA CYS A 166 13.66 19.51 2.78
C CYS A 166 12.12 19.63 2.67
N GLU A 167 11.45 20.04 3.74
CA GLU A 167 9.98 20.07 3.85
C GLU A 167 9.34 20.99 2.82
N GLN A 168 10.03 22.04 2.38
CA GLN A 168 9.54 22.94 1.33
C GLN A 168 9.26 22.21 -0.01
N VAL A 169 9.98 21.11 -0.28
CA VAL A 169 9.80 20.27 -1.47
C VAL A 169 8.92 19.06 -1.13
N LEU A 170 9.20 18.39 -0.01
CA LEU A 170 8.51 17.14 0.36
C LEU A 170 7.04 17.38 0.71
N TYR A 171 6.72 18.48 1.39
CA TYR A 171 5.35 18.74 1.83
C TYR A 171 4.37 18.92 0.66
N PRO A 172 4.62 19.83 -0.33
CA PRO A 172 3.73 19.96 -1.48
C PRO A 172 3.66 18.67 -2.31
N LEU A 173 4.76 17.94 -2.48
CA LEU A 173 4.78 16.65 -3.18
C LEU A 173 3.84 15.65 -2.49
N ARG A 174 3.90 15.54 -1.16
CA ARG A 174 3.07 14.64 -0.36
C ARG A 174 1.60 15.07 -0.31
N ILE A 175 1.31 16.37 -0.34
CA ILE A 175 -0.07 16.87 -0.49
C ILE A 175 -0.66 16.39 -1.80
N ILE A 176 0.05 16.60 -2.91
CA ILE A 176 -0.40 16.18 -4.25
C ILE A 176 -0.62 14.67 -4.28
N SER A 177 0.34 13.88 -3.79
CA SER A 177 0.23 12.42 -3.73
C SER A 177 -0.94 11.96 -2.85
N SER A 178 -1.16 12.58 -1.68
CA SER A 178 -2.30 12.26 -0.80
C SER A 178 -3.65 12.59 -1.47
N PHE A 179 -3.72 13.72 -2.19
CA PHE A 179 -4.92 14.09 -2.95
C PHE A 179 -5.19 13.11 -4.10
N ILE A 180 -4.15 12.72 -4.83
CA ILE A 180 -4.21 11.70 -5.87
C ILE A 180 -4.72 10.37 -5.28
N GLN A 181 -4.16 9.93 -4.13
CA GLN A 181 -4.57 8.68 -3.48
C GLN A 181 -6.04 8.67 -3.13
N ILE A 182 -6.54 9.73 -2.48
CA ILE A 182 -7.95 9.86 -2.10
C ILE A 182 -8.84 9.84 -3.34
N SER A 183 -8.50 10.63 -4.36
CA SER A 183 -9.30 10.73 -5.59
C SER A 183 -9.32 9.40 -6.34
N ALA A 184 -8.18 8.75 -6.49
CA ALA A 184 -8.07 7.44 -7.15
C ALA A 184 -8.82 6.34 -6.38
N THR A 185 -8.77 6.34 -5.04
CA THR A 185 -9.50 5.39 -4.20
C THR A 185 -11.02 5.55 -4.37
N ILE A 186 -11.52 6.79 -4.40
CA ILE A 186 -12.94 7.07 -4.62
C ILE A 186 -13.36 6.60 -6.02
N LEU A 187 -12.60 6.96 -7.05
CA LEU A 187 -12.89 6.58 -8.44
C LEU A 187 -12.80 5.07 -8.64
N TYR A 188 -11.80 4.41 -8.06
CA TYR A 188 -11.72 2.95 -8.02
C TYR A 188 -13.01 2.35 -7.46
N GLY A 189 -13.46 2.79 -6.28
CA GLY A 189 -14.67 2.28 -5.63
C GLY A 189 -15.93 2.50 -6.47
N ILE A 190 -16.10 3.69 -7.06
CA ILE A 190 -17.26 4.02 -7.91
C ILE A 190 -17.31 3.13 -9.16
N PHE A 191 -16.17 2.93 -9.83
CA PHE A 191 -16.13 2.14 -11.05
C PHE A 191 -16.13 0.64 -10.77
N PHE A 192 -15.58 0.21 -9.64
CA PHE A 192 -15.52 -1.21 -9.27
C PHE A 192 -16.90 -1.84 -9.06
N ILE A 193 -17.88 -1.09 -8.58
CA ILE A 193 -19.25 -1.61 -8.35
C ILE A 193 -20.09 -1.66 -9.63
N GLN A 194 -19.62 -1.08 -10.74
CA GLN A 194 -20.36 -1.13 -12.02
C GLN A 194 -20.22 -2.51 -12.65
N GLU A 195 -21.24 -2.93 -13.42
CA GLU A 195 -21.25 -4.22 -14.11
C GLU A 195 -20.76 -4.15 -15.57
N ASP A 196 -20.62 -2.94 -16.10
CA ASP A 196 -20.15 -2.71 -17.47
C ASP A 196 -18.64 -2.90 -17.57
N TYR A 197 -18.21 -3.56 -18.66
CA TYR A 197 -16.78 -3.87 -18.93
C TYR A 197 -15.88 -2.65 -18.91
N PHE A 198 -16.35 -1.56 -19.50
CA PHE A 198 -15.57 -0.32 -19.59
C PHE A 198 -15.26 0.24 -18.21
N TYR A 199 -16.25 0.29 -17.32
CA TYR A 199 -16.04 0.77 -15.95
C TYR A 199 -15.20 -0.19 -15.11
N LYS A 200 -15.37 -1.50 -15.30
CA LYS A 200 -14.51 -2.49 -14.63
C LYS A 200 -13.04 -2.33 -15.05
N HIS A 201 -12.78 -2.10 -16.33
CA HIS A 201 -11.43 -1.86 -16.82
C HIS A 201 -10.84 -0.56 -16.26
N ILE A 202 -11.63 0.53 -16.25
CA ILE A 202 -11.22 1.80 -15.62
C ILE A 202 -10.90 1.57 -14.14
N SER A 203 -11.70 0.79 -13.40
CA SER A 203 -11.38 0.50 -12.01
C SER A 203 -10.02 -0.20 -11.86
N ALA A 204 -9.69 -1.15 -12.72
CA ALA A 204 -8.37 -1.78 -12.72
C ALA A 204 -7.23 -0.77 -12.95
N VAL A 205 -7.40 0.16 -13.88
CA VAL A 205 -6.42 1.24 -14.12
C VAL A 205 -6.23 2.09 -12.87
N PHE A 206 -7.32 2.46 -12.17
CA PHE A 206 -7.23 3.21 -10.92
C PHE A 206 -6.59 2.40 -9.79
N GLU A 207 -6.84 1.09 -9.70
CA GLU A 207 -6.17 0.23 -8.71
C GLU A 207 -4.65 0.21 -8.92
N TRP A 208 -4.17 0.03 -10.14
CA TRP A 208 -2.74 0.14 -10.45
C TRP A 208 -2.18 1.51 -10.14
N PHE A 209 -2.92 2.55 -10.47
CA PHE A 209 -2.48 3.94 -10.24
C PHE A 209 -2.34 4.25 -8.75
N LEU A 210 -3.31 3.83 -7.92
CA LEU A 210 -3.24 4.05 -6.46
C LEU A 210 -2.12 3.23 -5.79
N CYS A 211 -1.83 2.01 -6.28
CA CYS A 211 -0.71 1.22 -5.78
C CYS A 211 0.63 1.90 -6.09
N VAL A 212 0.87 2.30 -7.34
CA VAL A 212 2.10 2.99 -7.74
C VAL A 212 2.26 4.33 -7.00
N ASN A 213 1.17 5.09 -6.82
CA ASN A 213 1.22 6.35 -6.08
C ASN A 213 1.61 6.14 -4.61
N LEU A 214 1.07 5.10 -3.97
CA LEU A 214 1.43 4.73 -2.59
C LEU A 214 2.92 4.40 -2.47
N GLU A 215 3.44 3.57 -3.38
CA GLU A 215 4.86 3.17 -3.40
C GLU A 215 5.79 4.38 -3.56
N LEU A 216 5.44 5.32 -4.43
CA LEU A 216 6.21 6.56 -4.61
C LEU A 216 6.11 7.48 -3.38
N TYR A 217 4.94 7.52 -2.74
CA TYR A 217 4.77 8.26 -1.48
C TYR A 217 5.66 7.69 -0.38
N GLU A 218 5.66 6.37 -0.19
CA GLU A 218 6.52 5.69 0.78
C GLU A 218 8.01 5.89 0.48
N LEU A 219 8.39 5.82 -0.80
CA LEU A 219 9.76 6.07 -1.24
C LEU A 219 10.22 7.49 -0.89
N SER A 220 9.32 8.48 -0.90
CA SER A 220 9.64 9.87 -0.52
C SER A 220 10.17 10.00 0.91
N TYR A 221 9.86 9.03 1.79
CA TYR A 221 10.34 8.98 3.18
C TYR A 221 11.78 8.48 3.32
N SER A 222 12.42 8.08 2.22
CA SER A 222 13.86 7.76 2.22
C SER A 222 14.70 8.93 2.74
N VAL A 223 14.23 10.17 2.58
CA VAL A 223 14.90 11.38 3.09
C VAL A 223 14.86 11.42 4.61
N GLU A 224 13.71 11.13 5.25
CA GLU A 224 13.62 11.05 6.73
C GLU A 224 14.45 9.89 7.26
N PHE A 225 14.37 8.72 6.62
CA PHE A 225 15.10 7.54 7.03
C PHE A 225 16.63 7.67 6.85
N TYR A 226 17.09 8.62 6.03
CA TYR A 226 18.50 8.98 5.99
C TYR A 226 19.01 9.55 7.32
N PHE A 227 18.16 10.31 8.01
CA PHE A 227 18.47 10.90 9.32
C PHE A 227 18.12 10.00 10.49
N PHE A 228 17.59 8.79 10.23
CA PHE A 228 17.22 7.84 11.26
C PHE A 228 18.44 7.22 11.92
N SER A 229 18.42 7.12 13.25
CA SER A 229 19.46 6.51 14.08
C SER A 229 18.94 5.29 14.82
N SER A 230 19.75 4.25 14.98
CA SER A 230 19.37 3.06 15.77
C SER A 230 19.04 3.40 17.23
N SER A 231 19.59 4.47 17.78
CA SER A 231 19.26 4.95 19.13
C SER A 231 17.81 5.44 19.26
N MET A 232 17.15 5.81 18.17
CA MET A 232 15.74 6.23 18.18
C MET A 232 14.79 5.10 18.58
N LEU A 233 15.15 3.85 18.35
CA LEU A 233 14.36 2.70 18.78
C LEU A 233 14.33 2.57 20.31
N SER A 234 15.38 3.00 20.99
CA SER A 234 15.43 2.99 22.46
C SER A 234 14.38 3.93 23.09
N VAL A 235 13.95 4.98 22.38
CA VAL A 235 12.91 5.90 22.84
C VAL A 235 11.57 5.18 23.04
N LEU A 236 11.25 4.20 22.20
CA LEU A 236 10.04 3.39 22.35
C LEU A 236 10.07 2.52 23.61
N LEU A 237 11.26 2.07 24.03
CA LEU A 237 11.46 1.25 25.23
C LEU A 237 11.51 2.11 26.48
N ALA A 238 12.23 3.23 26.47
CA ALA A 238 12.38 4.14 27.60
C ALA A 238 11.02 4.69 28.09
N LYS A 239 10.16 5.08 27.16
CA LYS A 239 8.84 5.63 27.50
C LYS A 239 7.91 4.60 28.20
N ARG A 240 8.15 3.32 27.99
CA ARG A 240 7.42 2.23 28.69
C ARG A 240 7.83 2.08 30.15
N GLU A 241 9.06 2.47 30.49
CA GLU A 241 9.53 2.43 31.90
C GLU A 241 8.96 3.56 32.72
N GLU A 242 8.78 4.76 32.14
CA GLU A 242 8.13 5.90 32.79
C GLU A 242 6.63 5.70 33.01
N GLU A 243 5.96 4.91 32.16
CA GLU A 243 4.52 4.58 32.27
C GLU A 243 4.23 3.43 33.25
N LYS A 244 5.23 2.76 33.80
CA LYS A 244 4.99 1.80 34.87
C LYS A 244 4.59 2.57 36.13
N PRO A 245 3.34 2.45 36.62
CA PRO A 245 2.98 3.06 37.89
C PRO A 245 3.87 2.49 38.98
N LEU A 246 4.39 3.35 39.85
CA LEU A 246 4.95 2.96 41.15
C LEU A 246 3.85 2.29 42.00
N ILE A 247 3.47 1.07 41.62
CA ILE A 247 2.70 0.19 42.47
C ILE A 247 3.75 -0.68 43.15
N LEU A 248 4.15 -0.25 44.34
CA LEU A 248 4.62 -1.08 45.43
C LEU A 248 5.48 -0.26 46.40
N SER A 249 4.85 0.36 47.35
CA SER A 249 5.37 0.41 48.72
C SER A 249 4.21 0.48 49.69
#